data_8c9825f4af27bbcb1e97c6ce6c7c082f
#
_entry.id   8c9825f4af27bbcb1e97c6ce6c7c082f
#
_cell.length_a   1.000
_cell.length_b   1.000
_cell.length_c   1.000
_cell.angle_alpha   90.00
_cell.angle_beta   90.00
_cell.angle_gamma   90.00
#
_symmetry.space_group_name_H-M   'P 1'
#
loop_
_entity.id
_entity.type
_entity.pdbx_description
1 polymer ?
#
loop_
_entity_poly.entity_id
_entity_poly.type
_entity_poly.pdbx_seq_one_letter_code
_entity_poly.pdbx_strand_id
1 'polypeptide(L)'
;MRTLSTRLSLASTLVAALAGCDNAGTALGFPDENTGTVGVAVYLDRDGSRTLTAADTVYSGARIALLQKGRSDTLRTEPTNARGLIFFKSLPFGEYRVAVGRASLGDSLEVANIDLTDVAISQNDDTAGVVIRVAYPELTVRQARAAAPGKRVFIRGVILAGVQVFRDTTSYLADSSGSIRLTDVALRAGLVGNIPGDSVSALGTISSRLAQPVLARALVGRFGSRPPPVALIVNSKTAASASTGALDAGLVQVIAALISDTASVSPDYLVTVNDGSGPLVITLDANVPFLRASFLPGRRVNARGVLVPNGTGGWTLKPRDLADIAVF
;
A
#
# COMPACT_ATOMS: atom_id res chain seq x y z
N MET A 1 -10.79 31.96 1.06
CA MET A 1 -9.42 32.09 1.54
C MET A 1 -9.41 32.11 3.07
N ARG A 2 -9.29 30.97 3.74
CA ARG A 2 -9.03 30.80 5.19
C ARG A 2 -9.16 29.31 5.50
N THR A 3 -8.11 28.52 5.34
CA THR A 3 -7.98 27.17 5.97
C THR A 3 -6.58 26.56 5.80
N LEU A 4 -5.51 27.40 5.76
CA LEU A 4 -4.14 26.87 5.61
C LEU A 4 -3.28 26.92 6.89
N SER A 5 -3.81 27.40 8.03
CA SER A 5 -2.99 27.65 9.23
C SER A 5 -3.05 26.57 10.32
N THR A 6 -3.94 25.58 10.21
CA THR A 6 -4.11 24.59 11.29
C THR A 6 -3.36 23.25 11.05
N ARG A 7 -2.80 23.05 9.88
CA ARG A 7 -2.15 21.76 9.54
C ARG A 7 -0.65 21.68 9.85
N LEU A 8 -0.01 22.81 10.16
CA LEU A 8 1.43 22.86 10.46
C LEU A 8 1.73 22.62 11.95
N SER A 9 0.74 22.72 12.84
CA SER A 9 0.96 22.70 14.29
C SER A 9 1.15 21.32 14.91
N LEU A 10 0.70 20.21 14.27
CA LEU A 10 0.82 18.88 14.88
C LEU A 10 2.22 18.27 14.71
N ALA A 11 2.84 18.48 13.57
CA ALA A 11 4.22 18.01 13.34
C ALA A 11 5.22 18.83 14.15
N SER A 12 4.99 20.17 14.26
CA SER A 12 5.83 21.05 15.07
C SER A 12 5.69 20.79 16.57
N THR A 13 4.50 20.37 17.06
CA THR A 13 4.29 20.09 18.49
C THR A 13 4.94 18.78 18.94
N LEU A 14 5.11 17.79 18.04
CA LEU A 14 5.79 16.56 18.42
C LEU A 14 7.30 16.78 18.57
N VAL A 15 7.90 17.61 17.72
CA VAL A 15 9.32 18.00 17.82
C VAL A 15 9.54 18.98 18.97
N ALA A 16 8.60 19.91 19.22
CA ALA A 16 8.67 20.84 20.34
C ALA A 16 8.45 20.15 21.71
N ALA A 17 7.69 19.05 21.77
CA ALA A 17 7.53 18.29 23.00
C ALA A 17 8.81 17.53 23.41
N LEU A 18 9.74 17.33 22.48
CA LEU A 18 11.08 16.81 22.78
C LEU A 18 12.03 17.89 23.35
N ALA A 19 11.73 19.18 23.15
CA ALA A 19 12.53 20.29 23.64
C ALA A 19 12.06 20.91 24.97
N GLY A 20 10.91 20.46 25.50
CA GLY A 20 10.37 20.95 26.77
C GLY A 20 10.95 20.21 27.97
N CYS A 21 12.06 20.66 28.48
CA CYS A 21 12.58 20.21 29.79
C CYS A 21 11.75 20.78 30.93
N ASP A 22 11.05 19.92 31.66
CA ASP A 22 10.55 20.27 32.98
C ASP A 22 11.69 20.19 34.02
N ASN A 23 12.15 21.36 34.44
CA ASN A 23 12.99 21.51 35.62
C ASN A 23 12.12 21.40 36.89
N ALA A 24 11.82 20.21 37.34
CA ALA A 24 11.18 20.03 38.63
C ALA A 24 11.86 18.92 39.40
N GLY A 25 12.61 19.26 40.38
CA GLY A 25 12.98 18.32 41.43
C GLY A 25 14.39 18.38 41.94
N THR A 26 14.72 19.44 42.64
CA THR A 26 15.86 19.49 43.55
C THR A 26 15.53 18.72 44.83
N ALA A 27 16.20 17.64 45.07
CA ALA A 27 16.51 17.20 46.44
C ALA A 27 18.00 16.93 46.47
N LEU A 28 18.75 17.79 47.23
CA LEU A 28 20.10 17.58 47.75
C LEU A 28 20.89 16.44 47.04
N GLY A 29 21.29 16.66 45.82
CA GLY A 29 22.15 15.78 45.05
C GLY A 29 23.17 16.68 44.33
N PHE A 30 24.39 16.24 44.27
CA PHE A 30 25.37 16.79 43.36
C PHE A 30 24.71 16.93 41.97
N PRO A 31 24.96 18.04 41.24
CA PRO A 31 24.44 18.10 39.88
C PRO A 31 24.84 16.79 39.17
N ASP A 32 23.89 16.15 38.51
CA ASP A 32 24.17 14.99 37.68
C ASP A 32 25.06 15.47 36.51
N GLU A 33 26.30 15.74 36.85
CA GLU A 33 27.32 16.17 35.90
C GLU A 33 27.52 15.04 34.92
N ASN A 34 27.45 15.38 33.65
CA ASN A 34 27.66 14.45 32.55
C ASN A 34 26.54 13.44 32.28
N THR A 35 25.30 13.87 32.41
CA THR A 35 24.13 13.05 32.00
C THR A 35 23.25 13.78 30.99
N GLY A 36 22.47 12.98 30.25
CA GLY A 36 21.49 13.49 29.32
C GLY A 36 20.25 12.58 29.24
N THR A 37 19.42 12.83 28.27
CA THR A 37 18.15 12.14 28.08
C THR A 37 18.05 11.57 26.66
N VAL A 38 17.61 10.34 26.51
CA VAL A 38 17.15 9.79 25.22
C VAL A 38 15.64 9.79 25.20
N GLY A 39 15.08 10.62 24.30
CA GLY A 39 13.65 10.66 24.02
C GLY A 39 13.30 9.79 22.82
N VAL A 40 12.29 8.94 22.94
CA VAL A 40 11.83 8.08 21.85
C VAL A 40 10.37 8.37 21.55
N ALA A 41 10.05 8.64 20.28
CA ALA A 41 8.70 8.79 19.78
C ALA A 41 8.38 7.60 18.85
N VAL A 42 7.24 6.95 19.09
CA VAL A 42 6.79 5.83 18.25
C VAL A 42 5.47 6.19 17.60
N TYR A 43 5.38 6.03 16.28
CA TYR A 43 4.15 6.25 15.54
C TYR A 43 3.84 5.10 14.59
N LEU A 44 2.55 4.89 14.33
CA LEU A 44 2.05 3.96 13.33
C LEU A 44 1.85 4.71 12.01
N ASP A 45 2.66 4.38 11.02
CA ASP A 45 2.48 4.83 9.63
C ASP A 45 1.23 4.14 9.05
N ARG A 46 0.15 4.90 8.95
CA ARG A 46 -1.12 4.41 8.44
C ARG A 46 -1.29 4.64 6.95
N ASP A 47 -0.47 5.50 6.39
CA ASP A 47 -0.60 5.90 5.00
C ASP A 47 0.51 5.38 4.10
N GLY A 48 1.51 4.72 4.65
CA GLY A 48 2.64 4.22 3.90
C GLY A 48 3.48 5.34 3.26
N SER A 49 3.37 6.57 3.77
CA SER A 49 4.15 7.72 3.28
C SER A 49 5.61 7.62 3.66
N ARG A 50 5.92 6.81 4.67
CA ARG A 50 7.25 6.65 5.30
C ARG A 50 7.72 7.88 6.07
N THR A 51 6.89 8.91 6.19
CA THR A 51 7.12 10.13 6.96
C THR A 51 5.96 10.35 7.90
N LEU A 52 6.20 10.99 9.05
CA LEU A 52 5.12 11.32 9.97
C LEU A 52 4.19 12.37 9.34
N THR A 53 2.92 12.01 9.19
CA THR A 53 1.87 12.86 8.61
C THR A 53 0.68 12.98 9.56
N ALA A 54 -0.26 13.86 9.25
CA ALA A 54 -1.51 13.97 10.01
C ALA A 54 -2.43 12.73 9.89
N ALA A 55 -2.17 11.83 8.96
CA ALA A 55 -2.90 10.56 8.80
C ALA A 55 -2.39 9.47 9.75
N ASP A 56 -1.22 9.67 10.35
CA ASP A 56 -0.59 8.71 11.23
C ASP A 56 -1.11 8.85 12.66
N THR A 57 -0.87 7.81 13.44
CA THR A 57 -1.23 7.82 14.86
C THR A 57 -0.05 7.49 15.73
N VAL A 58 -0.01 8.12 16.90
CA VAL A 58 0.97 7.73 17.94
C VAL A 58 0.76 6.27 18.33
N TYR A 59 1.84 5.57 18.63
CA TYR A 59 1.78 4.16 19.04
C TYR A 59 2.14 4.03 20.51
N SER A 60 1.12 3.86 21.36
CA SER A 60 1.28 3.66 22.80
C SER A 60 1.53 2.20 23.17
N GLY A 61 2.23 1.96 24.27
CA GLY A 61 2.49 0.62 24.78
C GLY A 61 3.61 -0.14 24.05
N ALA A 62 4.30 0.46 23.09
CA ALA A 62 5.49 -0.13 22.49
C ALA A 62 6.57 -0.27 23.56
N ARG A 63 7.06 -1.48 23.79
CA ARG A 63 8.17 -1.72 24.74
C ARG A 63 9.49 -1.33 24.09
N ILE A 64 10.12 -0.30 24.65
CA ILE A 64 11.38 0.23 24.15
C ILE A 64 12.50 -0.22 25.08
N ALA A 65 13.46 -0.94 24.52
CA ALA A 65 14.69 -1.32 25.21
C ALA A 65 15.80 -0.32 24.84
N LEU A 66 16.48 0.19 25.86
CA LEU A 66 17.70 0.99 25.72
C LEU A 66 18.90 0.08 25.99
N LEU A 67 19.82 0.04 25.06
CA LEU A 67 21.09 -0.69 25.15
C LEU A 67 22.26 0.28 25.01
N GLN A 68 23.41 -0.08 25.52
CA GLN A 68 24.67 0.60 25.16
C GLN A 68 25.11 0.09 23.78
N LYS A 69 25.51 1.00 22.89
CA LYS A 69 25.97 0.63 21.54
C LYS A 69 27.14 -0.35 21.63
N GLY A 70 27.09 -1.41 20.83
CA GLY A 70 28.11 -2.47 20.84
C GLY A 70 27.95 -3.51 21.94
N ARG A 71 26.94 -3.37 22.82
CA ARG A 71 26.60 -4.40 23.83
C ARG A 71 25.24 -4.98 23.56
N SER A 72 25.02 -6.23 23.96
CA SER A 72 23.73 -6.93 23.89
C SER A 72 22.86 -6.73 25.13
N ASP A 73 23.45 -6.25 26.24
CA ASP A 73 22.75 -6.13 27.51
C ASP A 73 21.80 -4.92 27.48
N THR A 74 20.55 -5.19 27.85
CA THR A 74 19.53 -4.15 27.99
C THR A 74 19.73 -3.38 29.29
N LEU A 75 19.91 -2.07 29.19
CA LEU A 75 20.04 -1.19 30.36
C LEU A 75 18.68 -0.93 31.02
N ARG A 76 17.68 -0.58 30.23
CA ARG A 76 16.31 -0.29 30.66
C ARG A 76 15.31 -0.77 29.61
N THR A 77 14.10 -1.12 30.03
CA THR A 77 12.97 -1.41 29.12
C THR A 77 11.71 -0.78 29.68
N GLU A 78 11.08 0.11 28.92
CA GLU A 78 9.86 0.79 29.34
C GLU A 78 8.87 0.92 28.16
N PRO A 79 7.55 0.98 28.43
CA PRO A 79 6.55 1.17 27.41
C PRO A 79 6.40 2.66 27.05
N THR A 80 6.05 2.96 25.80
CA THR A 80 5.62 4.29 25.41
C THR A 80 4.29 4.66 26.09
N ASN A 81 4.13 5.92 26.45
CA ASN A 81 2.93 6.48 27.06
C ASN A 81 1.80 6.68 26.02
N ALA A 82 0.66 7.25 26.45
CA ALA A 82 -0.49 7.52 25.59
C ALA A 82 -0.20 8.47 24.41
N ARG A 83 0.91 9.21 24.46
CA ARG A 83 1.38 10.09 23.36
C ARG A 83 2.42 9.39 22.48
N GLY A 84 2.68 8.09 22.67
CA GLY A 84 3.69 7.35 21.94
C GLY A 84 5.13 7.72 22.32
N LEU A 85 5.34 8.32 23.49
CA LEU A 85 6.64 8.84 23.94
C LEU A 85 7.17 8.06 25.14
N ILE A 86 8.51 7.96 25.22
CA ILE A 86 9.26 7.52 26.39
C ILE A 86 10.54 8.33 26.51
N PHE A 87 10.98 8.62 27.74
CA PHE A 87 12.19 9.36 28.03
C PHE A 87 13.07 8.57 29.01
N PHE A 88 14.26 8.20 28.58
CA PHE A 88 15.28 7.61 29.42
C PHE A 88 16.17 8.75 29.93
N LYS A 89 15.95 9.15 31.18
CA LYS A 89 16.65 10.27 31.82
C LYS A 89 17.91 9.83 32.56
N SER A 90 18.78 10.77 32.87
CA SER A 90 20.02 10.61 33.66
C SER A 90 20.92 9.52 33.09
N LEU A 91 21.12 9.56 31.78
CA LEU A 91 22.02 8.66 31.07
C LEU A 91 23.42 9.24 31.02
N PRO A 92 24.48 8.51 31.40
CA PRO A 92 25.86 8.94 31.20
C PRO A 92 26.17 9.26 29.74
N PHE A 93 27.22 10.05 29.51
CA PHE A 93 27.70 10.26 28.14
C PHE A 93 28.10 8.95 27.49
N GLY A 94 27.70 8.77 26.24
CA GLY A 94 27.95 7.54 25.50
C GLY A 94 27.04 7.37 24.30
N GLU A 95 27.29 6.29 23.58
CA GLU A 95 26.47 5.89 22.45
C GLU A 95 25.47 4.79 22.89
N TYR A 96 24.22 4.98 22.54
CA TYR A 96 23.12 4.12 22.89
C TYR A 96 22.44 3.56 21.65
N ARG A 97 21.75 2.45 21.83
CA ARG A 97 20.88 1.87 20.84
C ARG A 97 19.49 1.69 21.42
N VAL A 98 18.50 2.09 20.65
CA VAL A 98 17.10 1.90 20.99
C VAL A 98 16.56 0.73 20.18
N ALA A 99 15.91 -0.22 20.84
CA ALA A 99 15.27 -1.37 20.19
C ALA A 99 13.81 -1.47 20.61
N VAL A 100 12.95 -1.86 19.66
CA VAL A 100 11.53 -2.12 19.96
C VAL A 100 11.33 -3.60 20.22
N GLY A 101 10.71 -3.92 21.34
CA GLY A 101 10.30 -5.29 21.66
C GLY A 101 9.20 -5.75 20.70
N ARG A 102 9.52 -6.65 19.79
CA ARG A 102 8.60 -7.08 18.72
C ARG A 102 7.26 -7.61 19.27
N ALA A 103 7.27 -8.30 20.39
CA ALA A 103 6.06 -8.80 21.03
C ALA A 103 5.07 -7.69 21.44
N SER A 104 5.52 -6.44 21.60
CA SER A 104 4.65 -5.30 21.93
C SER A 104 3.97 -4.69 20.71
N LEU A 105 4.36 -5.07 19.50
CA LEU A 105 3.77 -4.57 18.24
C LEU A 105 2.60 -5.44 17.75
N GLY A 106 2.43 -6.64 18.33
CA GLY A 106 1.50 -7.65 17.80
C GLY A 106 1.99 -8.27 16.49
N ASP A 107 1.24 -9.26 15.98
CA ASP A 107 1.67 -10.10 14.85
C ASP A 107 1.60 -9.42 13.48
N SER A 108 0.93 -8.26 13.40
CA SER A 108 0.62 -7.59 12.13
C SER A 108 1.50 -6.39 11.83
N LEU A 109 2.35 -5.97 12.75
CA LEU A 109 3.15 -4.75 12.63
C LEU A 109 4.65 -5.05 12.71
N GLU A 110 5.45 -4.19 12.11
CA GLU A 110 6.90 -4.26 12.15
C GLU A 110 7.53 -2.88 12.33
N VAL A 111 8.75 -2.86 12.84
CA VAL A 111 9.57 -1.64 12.84
C VAL A 111 10.10 -1.43 11.43
N ALA A 112 9.80 -0.27 10.86
CA ALA A 112 10.04 -0.01 9.45
C ALA A 112 11.24 0.92 9.17
N ASN A 113 11.97 1.33 10.22
CA ASN A 113 13.16 2.19 10.11
C ASN A 113 14.29 1.77 11.08
N ILE A 114 14.64 0.50 11.05
CA ILE A 114 15.60 -0.13 11.98
C ILE A 114 16.95 0.62 12.02
N ASP A 115 17.37 1.22 10.92
CA ASP A 115 18.68 1.86 10.76
C ASP A 115 18.82 3.21 11.50
N LEU A 116 17.76 3.72 12.13
CA LEU A 116 17.74 5.03 12.80
C LEU A 116 17.66 4.93 14.33
N THR A 117 18.12 3.83 14.91
CA THR A 117 17.95 3.57 16.33
C THR A 117 19.17 3.89 17.20
N ASP A 118 20.32 4.22 16.60
CA ASP A 118 21.50 4.61 17.33
C ASP A 118 21.43 6.12 17.69
N VAL A 119 21.86 6.46 18.90
CA VAL A 119 21.83 7.82 19.45
C VAL A 119 22.98 8.04 20.41
N ALA A 120 23.51 9.24 20.47
CA ALA A 120 24.62 9.63 21.34
C ALA A 120 24.19 10.73 22.33
N ILE A 121 24.66 10.66 23.56
CA ILE A 121 24.64 11.72 24.57
C ILE A 121 26.08 12.20 24.72
N SER A 122 26.34 13.45 24.37
CA SER A 122 27.69 14.02 24.32
C SER A 122 27.87 15.31 25.16
N GLN A 123 26.79 15.90 25.61
CA GLN A 123 26.80 17.13 26.40
C GLN A 123 25.86 16.97 27.61
N ASN A 124 26.12 17.78 28.63
CA ASN A 124 25.26 17.81 29.81
C ASN A 124 23.88 18.35 29.47
N ASP A 125 22.86 17.77 30.07
CA ASP A 125 21.45 18.07 29.80
C ASP A 125 21.01 17.88 28.33
N ASP A 126 21.83 17.17 27.54
CA ASP A 126 21.50 16.87 26.15
C ASP A 126 20.24 16.00 26.05
N THR A 127 19.38 16.30 25.09
CA THR A 127 18.21 15.49 24.79
C THR A 127 18.30 15.00 23.35
N ALA A 128 18.72 13.76 23.20
CA ALA A 128 18.78 13.12 21.89
C ALA A 128 17.47 12.42 21.57
N GLY A 129 16.92 12.71 20.40
CA GLY A 129 15.62 12.21 19.95
C GLY A 129 15.71 11.04 18.95
N VAL A 130 14.90 10.02 19.15
CA VAL A 130 14.73 8.89 18.20
C VAL A 130 13.27 8.83 17.79
N VAL A 131 13.01 8.79 16.48
CA VAL A 131 11.66 8.59 15.96
C VAL A 131 11.59 7.20 15.33
N ILE A 132 10.71 6.36 15.85
CA ILE A 132 10.52 4.99 15.38
C ILE A 132 9.21 4.90 14.64
N ARG A 133 9.30 4.45 13.40
CA ARG A 133 8.17 4.16 12.56
C ARG A 133 7.77 2.69 12.68
N VAL A 134 6.55 2.46 13.08
CA VAL A 134 5.90 1.14 13.05
C VAL A 134 4.94 1.12 11.87
N ALA A 135 4.90 0.06 11.11
CA ALA A 135 4.06 -0.05 9.93
C ALA A 135 3.56 -1.49 9.72
N TYR A 136 2.51 -1.62 8.89
CA TYR A 136 2.17 -2.93 8.33
C TYR A 136 3.26 -3.35 7.33
N PRO A 137 3.54 -4.65 7.19
CA PRO A 137 4.52 -5.16 6.24
C PRO A 137 4.25 -4.64 4.83
N GLU A 138 5.28 -4.16 4.15
CA GLU A 138 5.21 -3.80 2.75
C GLU A 138 5.61 -5.02 1.91
N LEU A 139 4.69 -5.52 1.09
CA LEU A 139 4.89 -6.69 0.24
C LEU A 139 4.85 -6.31 -1.23
N THR A 140 5.63 -7.02 -2.04
CA THR A 140 5.40 -7.03 -3.49
C THR A 140 4.07 -7.70 -3.81
N VAL A 141 3.50 -7.42 -4.98
CA VAL A 141 2.26 -8.07 -5.42
C VAL A 141 2.39 -9.60 -5.38
N ARG A 142 3.52 -10.15 -5.83
CA ARG A 142 3.77 -11.61 -5.78
C ARG A 142 3.73 -12.16 -4.36
N GLN A 143 4.39 -11.48 -3.41
CA GLN A 143 4.38 -11.89 -2.01
C GLN A 143 2.97 -11.78 -1.41
N ALA A 144 2.25 -10.70 -1.72
CA ALA A 144 0.88 -10.50 -1.26
C ALA A 144 -0.08 -11.58 -1.79
N ARG A 145 0.06 -11.96 -3.06
CA ARG A 145 -0.74 -13.04 -3.67
C ARG A 145 -0.46 -14.42 -3.06
N ALA A 146 0.74 -14.62 -2.51
CA ALA A 146 1.13 -15.86 -1.82
C ALA A 146 0.89 -15.82 -0.31
N ALA A 147 0.55 -14.65 0.26
CA ALA A 147 0.35 -14.51 1.69
C ALA A 147 -0.98 -15.13 2.16
N ALA A 148 -1.00 -15.58 3.42
CA ALA A 148 -2.20 -16.14 4.01
C ALA A 148 -3.34 -15.11 4.08
N PRO A 149 -4.60 -15.51 3.83
CA PRO A 149 -5.76 -14.65 4.02
C PRO A 149 -5.83 -14.11 5.45
N GLY A 150 -6.36 -12.88 5.59
CA GLY A 150 -6.45 -12.16 6.87
C GLY A 150 -5.26 -11.28 7.20
N LYS A 151 -4.10 -11.49 6.56
CA LYS A 151 -2.92 -10.64 6.78
C LYS A 151 -3.15 -9.23 6.23
N ARG A 152 -2.88 -8.22 7.05
CA ARG A 152 -2.96 -6.82 6.66
C ARG A 152 -1.59 -6.32 6.20
N VAL A 153 -1.53 -5.73 5.01
CA VAL A 153 -0.27 -5.38 4.34
C VAL A 153 -0.38 -4.10 3.53
N PHE A 154 0.76 -3.45 3.30
CA PHE A 154 0.93 -2.46 2.25
C PHE A 154 1.38 -3.13 0.95
N ILE A 155 0.88 -2.61 -0.17
CA ILE A 155 1.38 -2.90 -1.51
C ILE A 155 1.58 -1.57 -2.22
N ARG A 156 2.72 -1.38 -2.87
CA ARG A 156 2.99 -0.23 -3.73
C ARG A 156 2.97 -0.64 -5.19
N GLY A 157 2.41 0.21 -6.03
CA GLY A 157 2.34 -0.08 -7.45
C GLY A 157 1.73 1.05 -8.27
N VAL A 158 1.37 0.72 -9.50
CA VAL A 158 0.71 1.60 -10.45
C VAL A 158 -0.71 1.12 -10.69
N ILE A 159 -1.65 2.03 -10.70
CA ILE A 159 -3.03 1.72 -11.05
C ILE A 159 -3.12 1.38 -12.55
N LEU A 160 -3.69 0.23 -12.84
CA LEU A 160 -4.02 -0.22 -14.20
C LEU A 160 -5.43 0.22 -14.61
N ALA A 161 -6.38 0.11 -13.67
CA ALA A 161 -7.74 0.60 -13.81
C ALA A 161 -8.25 1.07 -12.45
N GLY A 162 -8.85 2.25 -12.38
CA GLY A 162 -9.37 2.85 -11.15
C GLY A 162 -10.77 2.34 -10.80
N VAL A 163 -11.24 2.69 -9.60
CA VAL A 163 -12.53 2.25 -9.02
C VAL A 163 -13.76 2.67 -9.81
N GLN A 164 -13.65 3.67 -10.68
CA GLN A 164 -14.79 4.19 -11.47
C GLN A 164 -14.79 3.69 -12.92
N VAL A 165 -13.76 2.95 -13.32
CA VAL A 165 -13.65 2.43 -14.69
C VAL A 165 -14.73 1.40 -14.95
N PHE A 166 -14.93 0.48 -14.01
CA PHE A 166 -15.92 -0.58 -14.11
C PHE A 166 -17.03 -0.41 -13.07
N ARG A 167 -18.18 -0.97 -13.35
CA ARG A 167 -19.35 -0.94 -12.45
C ARG A 167 -19.11 -1.67 -11.13
N ASP A 168 -18.21 -2.62 -11.11
CA ASP A 168 -17.91 -3.44 -9.92
C ASP A 168 -17.08 -2.71 -8.86
N THR A 169 -16.73 -1.43 -9.07
CA THR A 169 -15.91 -0.60 -8.17
C THR A 169 -14.57 -1.22 -7.78
N THR A 170 -14.10 -2.20 -8.54
CA THR A 170 -12.81 -2.85 -8.35
C THR A 170 -11.72 -2.00 -8.99
N SER A 171 -10.60 -1.83 -8.30
CA SER A 171 -9.38 -1.24 -8.86
C SER A 171 -8.34 -2.33 -9.09
N TYR A 172 -7.39 -2.06 -9.98
CA TYR A 172 -6.35 -2.99 -10.39
C TYR A 172 -5.00 -2.32 -10.26
N LEU A 173 -4.09 -2.97 -9.56
CA LEU A 173 -2.76 -2.46 -9.25
C LEU A 173 -1.70 -3.44 -9.73
N ALA A 174 -0.60 -2.93 -10.27
CA ALA A 174 0.57 -3.71 -10.66
C ALA A 174 1.86 -3.13 -10.10
N ASP A 175 2.80 -4.02 -9.79
CA ASP A 175 4.22 -3.72 -9.62
C ASP A 175 5.06 -4.56 -10.60
N SER A 176 6.38 -4.55 -10.45
CA SER A 176 7.28 -5.36 -11.28
C SER A 176 7.12 -6.87 -11.07
N SER A 177 6.43 -7.32 -10.04
CA SER A 177 6.27 -8.72 -9.67
C SER A 177 4.96 -9.35 -10.12
N GLY A 178 3.96 -8.51 -10.47
CA GLY A 178 2.63 -8.98 -10.91
C GLY A 178 1.54 -7.95 -10.72
N SER A 179 0.28 -8.42 -10.75
CA SER A 179 -0.92 -7.59 -10.60
C SER A 179 -1.87 -8.18 -9.56
N ILE A 180 -2.68 -7.32 -8.94
CA ILE A 180 -3.66 -7.70 -7.93
C ILE A 180 -4.90 -6.80 -8.00
N ARG A 181 -6.07 -7.36 -7.70
CA ARG A 181 -7.31 -6.62 -7.55
C ARG A 181 -7.43 -6.02 -6.17
N LEU A 182 -7.90 -4.78 -6.12
CA LEU A 182 -8.27 -4.07 -4.90
C LEU A 182 -9.79 -4.03 -4.82
N THR A 183 -10.36 -4.54 -3.73
CA THR A 183 -11.82 -4.53 -3.52
C THR A 183 -12.18 -3.68 -2.31
N ASP A 184 -13.45 -3.23 -2.28
CA ASP A 184 -13.95 -2.34 -1.22
C ASP A 184 -13.01 -1.14 -1.01
N VAL A 185 -12.66 -0.49 -2.13
CA VAL A 185 -11.62 0.55 -2.17
C VAL A 185 -12.15 1.84 -1.57
N ALA A 186 -11.42 2.33 -0.55
CA ALA A 186 -11.56 3.67 -0.03
C ALA A 186 -10.38 4.53 -0.49
N LEU A 187 -10.69 5.71 -1.03
CA LEU A 187 -9.66 6.69 -1.39
C LEU A 187 -9.39 7.59 -0.19
N ARG A 188 -8.12 7.90 0.05
CA ARG A 188 -7.77 8.89 1.07
C ARG A 188 -8.26 10.27 0.68
N ALA A 189 -8.67 11.05 1.70
CA ALA A 189 -9.15 12.41 1.51
C ALA A 189 -8.17 13.25 0.68
N GLY A 190 -8.68 13.93 -0.34
CA GLY A 190 -7.89 14.77 -1.25
C GLY A 190 -7.35 14.04 -2.49
N LEU A 191 -7.63 12.75 -2.64
CA LEU A 191 -7.31 11.99 -3.86
C LEU A 191 -8.56 11.90 -4.73
N VAL A 192 -8.58 12.65 -5.79
CA VAL A 192 -9.61 12.55 -6.82
C VAL A 192 -9.22 11.42 -7.77
N GLY A 193 -9.93 10.31 -7.68
CA GLY A 193 -9.86 9.19 -8.60
C GLY A 193 -8.49 8.46 -8.65
N ASN A 194 -8.51 7.15 -8.65
CA ASN A 194 -7.38 6.33 -9.07
C ASN A 194 -7.47 6.17 -10.58
N ILE A 195 -6.66 6.90 -11.31
CA ILE A 195 -6.59 6.78 -12.77
C ILE A 195 -5.40 5.89 -13.17
N PRO A 196 -5.44 5.27 -14.36
CA PRO A 196 -4.29 4.52 -14.89
C PRO A 196 -3.03 5.37 -14.90
N GLY A 197 -1.93 4.83 -14.35
CA GLY A 197 -0.67 5.55 -14.23
C GLY A 197 -0.42 6.19 -12.86
N ASP A 198 -1.43 6.30 -11.99
CA ASP A 198 -1.18 6.74 -10.61
C ASP A 198 -0.29 5.77 -9.87
N SER A 199 0.76 6.29 -9.26
CA SER A 199 1.61 5.56 -8.31
C SER A 199 0.97 5.64 -6.93
N VAL A 200 0.63 4.49 -6.37
CA VAL A 200 -0.15 4.41 -5.13
C VAL A 200 0.49 3.47 -4.10
N SER A 201 0.16 3.74 -2.85
CA SER A 201 0.28 2.77 -1.76
C SER A 201 -1.13 2.32 -1.35
N ALA A 202 -1.34 1.03 -1.28
CA ALA A 202 -2.62 0.43 -0.89
C ALA A 202 -2.43 -0.38 0.39
N LEU A 203 -3.12 0.02 1.47
CA LEU A 203 -3.21 -0.75 2.71
C LEU A 203 -4.50 -1.55 2.70
N GLY A 204 -4.41 -2.86 2.82
CA GLY A 204 -5.61 -3.70 2.84
C GLY A 204 -5.37 -5.05 3.49
N THR A 205 -6.38 -5.89 3.47
CA THR A 205 -6.31 -7.25 4.03
C THR A 205 -6.29 -8.26 2.88
N ILE A 206 -5.35 -9.18 2.90
CA ILE A 206 -5.30 -10.29 1.94
C ILE A 206 -6.57 -11.13 2.11
N SER A 207 -7.24 -11.36 1.01
CA SER A 207 -8.47 -12.16 0.93
C SER A 207 -8.50 -12.91 -0.40
N SER A 208 -9.59 -13.61 -0.67
CA SER A 208 -9.79 -14.25 -1.96
C SER A 208 -11.19 -13.94 -2.50
N ARG A 209 -11.30 -13.76 -3.80
CA ARG A 209 -12.56 -13.61 -4.53
C ARG A 209 -12.50 -14.41 -5.84
N LEU A 210 -13.47 -15.26 -6.07
CA LEU A 210 -13.49 -16.20 -7.21
C LEU A 210 -12.18 -17.01 -7.29
N ALA A 211 -11.75 -17.56 -6.14
CA ALA A 211 -10.53 -18.34 -5.97
C ALA A 211 -9.22 -17.59 -6.30
N GLN A 212 -9.26 -16.27 -6.52
CA GLN A 212 -8.06 -15.47 -6.78
C GLN A 212 -7.75 -14.55 -5.61
N PRO A 213 -6.46 -14.35 -5.27
CA PRO A 213 -6.05 -13.43 -4.22
C PRO A 213 -6.47 -11.98 -4.55
N VAL A 214 -6.99 -11.28 -3.54
CA VAL A 214 -7.34 -9.86 -3.64
C VAL A 214 -6.86 -9.11 -2.41
N LEU A 215 -6.65 -7.81 -2.54
CA LEU A 215 -6.47 -6.91 -1.41
C LEU A 215 -7.82 -6.26 -1.07
N ALA A 216 -8.48 -6.78 -0.04
CA ALA A 216 -9.81 -6.33 0.37
C ALA A 216 -9.74 -5.15 1.35
N ARG A 217 -10.81 -4.33 1.36
CA ARG A 217 -10.89 -3.11 2.18
C ARG A 217 -9.66 -2.22 1.99
N ALA A 218 -9.29 -2.04 0.73
CA ALA A 218 -8.09 -1.33 0.35
C ALA A 218 -8.23 0.18 0.58
N LEU A 219 -7.38 0.75 1.44
CA LEU A 219 -7.22 2.19 1.59
C LEU A 219 -6.08 2.65 0.71
N VAL A 220 -6.39 3.41 -0.35
CA VAL A 220 -5.43 3.78 -1.38
C VAL A 220 -5.00 5.23 -1.22
N GLY A 221 -3.68 5.44 -1.21
CA GLY A 221 -3.02 6.75 -1.17
C GLY A 221 -2.14 6.95 -2.41
N ARG A 222 -2.34 8.07 -3.15
CA ARG A 222 -1.50 8.45 -4.28
C ARG A 222 -0.25 9.18 -3.77
N PHE A 223 0.91 8.85 -4.33
CA PHE A 223 2.17 9.57 -4.03
C PHE A 223 2.91 10.03 -5.28
N GLY A 224 2.38 9.76 -6.48
CA GLY A 224 2.97 10.18 -7.72
C GLY A 224 2.22 9.65 -8.94
N SER A 225 2.83 9.78 -10.12
CA SER A 225 2.35 9.18 -11.37
C SER A 225 3.53 8.70 -12.21
N ARG A 226 3.30 7.69 -13.02
CA ARG A 226 4.22 7.17 -14.03
C ARG A 226 3.42 6.48 -15.13
N PRO A 227 3.99 6.28 -16.31
CA PRO A 227 3.29 5.54 -17.36
C PRO A 227 2.84 4.17 -16.85
N PRO A 228 1.59 3.73 -17.16
CA PRO A 228 1.15 2.39 -16.83
C PRO A 228 2.05 1.35 -17.51
N PRO A 229 2.17 0.15 -16.94
CA PRO A 229 2.90 -0.94 -17.57
C PRO A 229 2.37 -1.21 -18.98
N VAL A 230 3.29 -1.60 -19.87
CA VAL A 230 2.90 -2.03 -21.23
C VAL A 230 2.11 -3.33 -21.10
N ALA A 231 1.01 -3.44 -21.88
CA ALA A 231 0.21 -4.66 -21.89
C ALA A 231 1.03 -5.85 -22.43
N LEU A 232 0.94 -6.98 -21.75
CA LEU A 232 1.55 -8.21 -22.23
C LEU A 232 0.74 -8.75 -23.42
N ILE A 233 1.37 -8.93 -24.57
CA ILE A 233 0.72 -9.55 -25.74
C ILE A 233 0.64 -11.04 -25.48
N VAL A 234 -0.58 -11.60 -25.54
CA VAL A 234 -0.86 -13.02 -25.35
C VAL A 234 -1.89 -13.48 -26.38
N ASN A 235 -1.95 -14.80 -26.62
CA ASN A 235 -3.02 -15.38 -27.42
C ASN A 235 -4.32 -15.48 -26.62
N SER A 236 -5.45 -15.64 -27.33
CA SER A 236 -6.78 -15.67 -26.71
C SER A 236 -6.95 -16.82 -25.72
N LYS A 237 -6.40 -18.01 -25.96
CA LYS A 237 -6.42 -19.14 -25.02
C LYS A 237 -5.66 -18.85 -23.73
N THR A 238 -4.47 -18.24 -23.83
CA THR A 238 -3.67 -17.83 -22.67
C THR A 238 -4.40 -16.77 -21.85
N ALA A 239 -5.05 -15.79 -22.51
CA ALA A 239 -5.87 -14.80 -21.84
C ALA A 239 -7.07 -15.45 -21.13
N ALA A 240 -7.80 -16.37 -21.77
CA ALA A 240 -8.97 -17.05 -21.22
C ALA A 240 -8.64 -17.89 -19.98
N SER A 241 -7.43 -18.42 -19.86
CA SER A 241 -6.93 -19.14 -18.69
C SER A 241 -6.11 -18.27 -17.73
N ALA A 242 -5.84 -17.02 -18.10
CA ALA A 242 -4.88 -16.15 -17.43
C ALA A 242 -3.56 -16.86 -17.10
N SER A 243 -3.07 -17.71 -18.00
CA SER A 243 -1.91 -18.59 -17.73
C SER A 243 -2.06 -19.35 -16.39
N THR A 244 -3.20 -20.01 -16.20
CA THR A 244 -3.59 -20.70 -14.94
C THR A 244 -3.65 -19.78 -13.71
N GLY A 245 -4.05 -18.52 -13.92
CA GLY A 245 -4.21 -17.52 -12.87
C GLY A 245 -3.00 -16.61 -12.61
N ALA A 246 -1.87 -16.89 -13.25
CA ALA A 246 -0.66 -16.07 -13.08
C ALA A 246 -0.84 -14.64 -13.62
N LEU A 247 -1.68 -14.45 -14.64
CA LEU A 247 -2.00 -13.15 -15.25
C LEU A 247 -3.30 -12.53 -14.71
N ASP A 248 -3.90 -13.10 -13.66
CA ASP A 248 -5.10 -12.51 -13.03
C ASP A 248 -4.84 -11.06 -12.65
N ALA A 249 -5.81 -10.18 -12.89
CA ALA A 249 -5.72 -8.74 -12.70
C ALA A 249 -4.66 -8.03 -13.59
N GLY A 250 -3.96 -8.76 -14.46
CA GLY A 250 -2.91 -8.23 -15.33
C GLY A 250 -3.46 -7.49 -16.53
N LEU A 251 -2.67 -6.52 -17.02
CA LEU A 251 -2.95 -5.81 -18.27
C LEU A 251 -2.40 -6.63 -19.44
N VAL A 252 -3.29 -7.14 -20.27
CA VAL A 252 -2.93 -7.94 -21.46
C VAL A 252 -3.50 -7.37 -22.74
N GLN A 253 -2.97 -7.81 -23.86
CA GLN A 253 -3.46 -7.47 -25.20
C GLN A 253 -3.55 -8.71 -26.06
N VAL A 254 -4.69 -8.86 -26.77
CA VAL A 254 -4.91 -9.86 -27.81
C VAL A 254 -4.97 -9.11 -29.15
N ILE A 255 -4.30 -9.65 -30.17
CA ILE A 255 -4.16 -8.98 -31.48
C ILE A 255 -4.85 -9.79 -32.57
N ALA A 256 -5.57 -9.06 -33.46
CA ALA A 256 -6.21 -9.58 -34.67
C ALA A 256 -7.11 -10.81 -34.42
N ALA A 257 -7.72 -10.92 -33.24
CA ALA A 257 -8.63 -12.01 -32.93
C ALA A 257 -9.95 -11.85 -33.70
N LEU A 258 -10.45 -12.93 -34.27
CA LEU A 258 -11.71 -12.96 -35.01
C LEU A 258 -12.89 -12.96 -34.02
N ILE A 259 -13.84 -12.08 -34.20
CA ILE A 259 -15.11 -12.08 -33.48
C ILE A 259 -15.94 -13.25 -33.98
N SER A 260 -16.22 -14.21 -33.09
CA SER A 260 -17.01 -15.40 -33.41
C SER A 260 -18.47 -15.29 -32.97
N ASP A 261 -18.72 -14.57 -31.86
CA ASP A 261 -20.06 -14.45 -31.28
C ASP A 261 -20.19 -13.20 -30.42
N THR A 262 -21.43 -12.76 -30.19
CA THR A 262 -21.74 -11.64 -29.29
C THR A 262 -23.01 -11.93 -28.50
N ALA A 263 -23.05 -11.50 -27.24
CA ALA A 263 -24.18 -11.68 -26.35
C ALA A 263 -24.45 -10.42 -25.50
N SER A 264 -25.72 -10.04 -25.41
CA SER A 264 -26.16 -8.99 -24.47
C SER A 264 -26.43 -9.63 -23.12
N VAL A 265 -25.58 -9.30 -22.14
CA VAL A 265 -25.77 -9.71 -20.73
C VAL A 265 -25.93 -8.42 -19.93
N SER A 266 -27.20 -7.98 -19.85
CA SER A 266 -27.51 -6.66 -19.25
C SER A 266 -26.89 -6.50 -17.86
N PRO A 267 -26.19 -5.36 -17.65
CA PRO A 267 -26.06 -4.22 -18.57
C PRO A 267 -24.84 -4.31 -19.50
N ASP A 268 -23.98 -5.29 -19.35
CA ASP A 268 -22.73 -5.45 -20.09
C ASP A 268 -23.00 -6.11 -21.48
N TYR A 269 -21.98 -6.10 -22.32
CA TYR A 269 -22.00 -6.75 -23.62
C TYR A 269 -20.79 -7.67 -23.77
N LEU A 270 -20.99 -8.89 -24.16
CA LEU A 270 -19.95 -9.89 -24.32
C LEU A 270 -19.58 -10.06 -25.80
N VAL A 271 -18.31 -10.15 -26.10
CA VAL A 271 -17.76 -10.40 -27.41
C VAL A 271 -16.82 -11.61 -27.32
N THR A 272 -17.18 -12.70 -27.95
CA THR A 272 -16.32 -13.90 -28.01
C THR A 272 -15.37 -13.76 -29.18
N VAL A 273 -14.07 -13.87 -28.93
CA VAL A 273 -13.02 -13.72 -29.94
C VAL A 273 -12.09 -14.93 -29.95
N ASN A 274 -11.44 -15.18 -31.10
CA ASN A 274 -10.50 -16.27 -31.25
C ASN A 274 -9.41 -15.88 -32.26
N ASP A 275 -8.15 -15.95 -31.88
CA ASP A 275 -6.98 -15.73 -32.75
C ASP A 275 -6.47 -17.04 -33.41
N GLY A 276 -7.20 -18.15 -33.24
CA GLY A 276 -6.82 -19.47 -33.69
C GLY A 276 -6.33 -20.40 -32.59
N SER A 277 -6.06 -19.86 -31.39
CA SER A 277 -5.58 -20.64 -30.23
C SER A 277 -6.69 -21.19 -29.36
N GLY A 278 -7.86 -20.54 -29.34
CA GLY A 278 -9.04 -20.87 -28.55
C GLY A 278 -9.86 -19.62 -28.19
N PRO A 279 -11.11 -19.78 -27.73
CA PRO A 279 -12.00 -18.67 -27.46
C PRO A 279 -11.60 -17.89 -26.22
N LEU A 280 -11.81 -16.56 -26.28
CA LEU A 280 -11.73 -15.61 -25.17
C LEU A 280 -13.00 -14.75 -25.18
N VAL A 281 -13.59 -14.54 -24.02
CA VAL A 281 -14.66 -13.57 -23.86
C VAL A 281 -14.06 -12.19 -23.50
N ILE A 282 -14.46 -11.18 -24.23
CA ILE A 282 -14.23 -9.78 -23.88
C ILE A 282 -15.52 -9.24 -23.27
N THR A 283 -15.46 -8.71 -22.07
CA THR A 283 -16.61 -8.07 -21.42
C THR A 283 -16.51 -6.57 -21.61
N LEU A 284 -17.42 -6.00 -22.39
CA LEU A 284 -17.59 -4.57 -22.55
C LEU A 284 -18.46 -4.06 -21.40
N ASP A 285 -17.82 -3.49 -20.39
CA ASP A 285 -18.50 -2.99 -19.20
C ASP A 285 -19.35 -1.77 -19.54
N ALA A 286 -20.55 -1.71 -19.00
CA ALA A 286 -21.53 -0.67 -19.34
C ALA A 286 -21.10 0.75 -18.90
N ASN A 287 -20.11 0.89 -18.02
CA ASN A 287 -19.54 2.18 -17.68
C ASN A 287 -18.67 2.78 -18.78
N VAL A 288 -18.23 1.97 -19.75
CA VAL A 288 -17.45 2.43 -20.90
C VAL A 288 -18.37 2.49 -22.10
N PRO A 289 -18.50 3.64 -22.80
CA PRO A 289 -19.50 3.85 -23.85
C PRO A 289 -19.09 3.19 -25.19
N PHE A 290 -18.91 1.88 -25.21
CA PHE A 290 -18.59 1.12 -26.41
C PHE A 290 -19.74 1.14 -27.42
N LEU A 291 -19.42 1.35 -28.71
CA LEU A 291 -20.38 1.24 -29.78
C LEU A 291 -20.61 -0.25 -30.12
N ARG A 292 -21.61 -0.86 -29.50
CA ARG A 292 -21.92 -2.32 -29.62
C ARG A 292 -22.11 -2.77 -31.07
N ALA A 293 -22.71 -1.93 -31.92
CA ALA A 293 -22.93 -2.21 -33.34
C ALA A 293 -21.63 -2.42 -34.15
N SER A 294 -20.47 -2.03 -33.64
CA SER A 294 -19.18 -2.25 -34.30
C SER A 294 -18.69 -3.71 -34.16
N PHE A 295 -19.18 -4.45 -33.17
CA PHE A 295 -18.71 -5.80 -32.86
C PHE A 295 -19.55 -6.85 -33.60
N LEU A 296 -19.27 -7.01 -34.89
CA LEU A 296 -19.98 -7.99 -35.73
C LEU A 296 -19.15 -9.27 -35.88
N PRO A 297 -19.79 -10.46 -35.82
CA PRO A 297 -19.11 -11.71 -36.17
C PRO A 297 -18.44 -11.63 -37.54
N GLY A 298 -17.25 -12.20 -37.65
CA GLY A 298 -16.44 -12.15 -38.87
C GLY A 298 -15.46 -10.97 -38.94
N ARG A 299 -15.62 -9.94 -38.13
CA ARG A 299 -14.62 -8.85 -38.00
C ARG A 299 -13.48 -9.24 -37.07
N ARG A 300 -12.35 -8.56 -37.21
CA ARG A 300 -11.20 -8.74 -36.31
C ARG A 300 -11.12 -7.61 -35.29
N VAL A 301 -10.49 -7.92 -34.17
CA VAL A 301 -10.32 -6.96 -33.08
C VAL A 301 -8.93 -7.06 -32.47
N ASN A 302 -8.34 -5.89 -32.19
CA ASN A 302 -7.26 -5.75 -31.22
C ASN A 302 -7.90 -5.30 -29.91
N ALA A 303 -7.69 -6.06 -28.83
CA ALA A 303 -8.25 -5.72 -27.53
C ALA A 303 -7.18 -5.76 -26.44
N ARG A 304 -7.09 -4.70 -25.68
CA ARG A 304 -6.27 -4.57 -24.48
C ARG A 304 -7.19 -4.39 -23.29
N GLY A 305 -6.79 -4.89 -22.11
CA GLY A 305 -7.60 -4.74 -20.90
C GLY A 305 -7.05 -5.53 -19.74
N VAL A 306 -7.75 -5.47 -18.62
CA VAL A 306 -7.42 -6.28 -17.45
C VAL A 306 -8.12 -7.64 -17.52
N LEU A 307 -7.44 -8.70 -17.06
CA LEU A 307 -8.03 -10.02 -16.94
C LEU A 307 -8.78 -10.15 -15.62
N VAL A 308 -10.03 -10.60 -15.70
CA VAL A 308 -10.93 -10.76 -14.55
C VAL A 308 -11.53 -12.16 -14.57
N PRO A 309 -11.56 -12.90 -13.45
CA PRO A 309 -12.25 -14.19 -13.40
C PRO A 309 -13.72 -14.05 -13.77
N ASN A 310 -14.19 -14.96 -14.62
CA ASN A 310 -15.57 -14.97 -15.10
C ASN A 310 -16.56 -15.73 -14.18
N GLY A 311 -16.06 -16.31 -13.08
CA GLY A 311 -16.88 -17.08 -12.13
C GLY A 311 -17.11 -18.55 -12.52
N THR A 312 -16.70 -18.97 -13.71
CA THR A 312 -16.86 -20.35 -14.22
C THR A 312 -15.52 -21.08 -14.38
N GLY A 313 -14.46 -20.56 -13.74
CA GLY A 313 -13.11 -21.16 -13.78
C GLY A 313 -12.19 -20.62 -14.87
N GLY A 314 -12.66 -19.63 -15.65
CA GLY A 314 -11.87 -18.92 -16.66
C GLY A 314 -11.78 -17.41 -16.38
N TRP A 315 -11.20 -16.69 -17.34
CA TRP A 315 -11.06 -15.23 -17.29
C TRP A 315 -11.70 -14.57 -18.51
N THR A 316 -12.15 -13.36 -18.33
CA THR A 316 -12.60 -12.44 -19.37
C THR A 316 -11.64 -11.24 -19.43
N LEU A 317 -11.49 -10.68 -20.63
CA LEU A 317 -10.76 -9.44 -20.84
C LEU A 317 -11.73 -8.26 -20.70
N LYS A 318 -11.42 -7.29 -19.83
CA LYS A 318 -12.21 -6.06 -19.67
C LYS A 318 -11.40 -4.87 -20.18
N PRO A 319 -11.71 -4.30 -21.36
CA PRO A 319 -11.16 -3.04 -21.82
C PRO A 319 -11.56 -1.89 -20.88
N ARG A 320 -10.64 -0.96 -20.63
CA ARG A 320 -10.80 0.11 -19.63
C ARG A 320 -11.39 1.38 -20.22
N ASP A 321 -11.17 1.57 -21.53
CA ASP A 321 -11.63 2.73 -22.29
C ASP A 321 -11.75 2.37 -23.78
N LEU A 322 -12.18 3.35 -24.58
CA LEU A 322 -12.35 3.16 -26.03
C LEU A 322 -11.01 2.93 -26.76
N ALA A 323 -9.89 3.42 -26.23
CA ALA A 323 -8.57 3.24 -26.84
C ALA A 323 -8.00 1.82 -26.58
N ASP A 324 -8.60 1.06 -25.69
CA ASP A 324 -8.20 -0.30 -25.40
C ASP A 324 -8.73 -1.31 -26.45
N ILE A 325 -9.61 -0.89 -27.40
CA ILE A 325 -10.20 -1.81 -28.36
C ILE A 325 -10.33 -1.16 -29.74
N ALA A 326 -9.91 -1.87 -30.77
CA ALA A 326 -10.04 -1.45 -32.16
C ALA A 326 -10.61 -2.61 -33.01
N VAL A 327 -11.72 -2.37 -33.69
CA VAL A 327 -12.40 -3.35 -34.57
C VAL A 327 -12.11 -2.94 -36.04
N PHE A 328 -11.76 -3.91 -36.89
CA PHE A 328 -11.40 -3.69 -38.28
C PHE A 328 -11.81 -4.87 -39.18
#